data_1f5056c6e45f791164a21d03861dd371
#
_entry.id   1f5056c6e45f791164a21d03861dd371
#
_cell.length_a   1.000
_cell.length_b   1.000
_cell.length_c   1.000
_cell.angle_alpha   90.00
_cell.angle_beta   90.00
_cell.angle_gamma   90.00
#
_symmetry.space_group_name_H-M   'P 1'
#
loop_
_entity.id
_entity.type
_entity.pdbx_description
1 polymer ?
#
loop_
_entity_poly.entity_id
_entity_poly.type
_entity_poly.pdbx_seq_one_letter_code
_entity_poly.pdbx_strand_id
1 'polypeptide(L)'
;MIESLFSMHDKICVVTGGSRGLGAFMAQGFLEAGAKRVYITARKHDACVSAAEELSQYGECIAISGDVATSDGLQNLVTELVSREDHIDVLVNNAGAGWGAPFGQFPEHGWDKTMTLNTKSPFFLTQALAPLLKANARADNTASIINIGSIAGMVGHAVDNFSYAISKAGIHQLTRILSAELAKDHIRVNAIAPGRFYSKMTEFLSTDQAAFEEELQTIPMRRWGEATDIAGVAIMLASPAGAFITGQIIPVDGGTSVVN
;
A
#
# COMPACT_ATOMS: atom_id res chain seq x y z
N MET A 1 9.69 16.00 20.86
CA MET A 1 9.68 16.37 19.44
C MET A 1 9.74 15.13 18.54
N ILE A 2 10.79 14.29 18.58
CA ILE A 2 10.92 13.12 17.68
C ILE A 2 9.76 12.14 17.87
N GLU A 3 9.44 11.75 19.09
CA GLU A 3 8.33 10.86 19.40
C GLU A 3 6.99 11.37 18.87
N SER A 4 6.72 12.67 19.01
CA SER A 4 5.47 13.26 18.50
C SER A 4 5.43 13.36 16.97
N LEU A 5 6.59 13.51 16.29
CA LEU A 5 6.65 13.60 14.83
C LEU A 5 6.26 12.27 14.16
N PHE A 6 6.67 11.14 14.71
CA PHE A 6 6.40 9.81 14.14
C PHE A 6 5.25 9.07 14.85
N SER A 7 4.53 9.74 15.75
CA SER A 7 3.40 9.16 16.46
C SER A 7 2.19 8.99 15.54
N MET A 8 1.57 7.82 15.66
CA MET A 8 0.28 7.50 15.06
C MET A 8 -0.88 7.59 16.07
N HIS A 9 -0.61 8.18 17.24
CA HIS A 9 -1.61 8.26 18.32
C HIS A 9 -2.92 8.85 17.82
N ASP A 10 -4.03 8.20 18.22
CA ASP A 10 -5.41 8.51 17.83
C ASP A 10 -5.75 8.34 16.33
N LYS A 11 -4.82 7.89 15.50
CA LYS A 11 -5.07 7.68 14.06
C LYS A 11 -5.89 6.43 13.78
N ILE A 12 -6.89 6.55 12.91
CA ILE A 12 -7.68 5.46 12.36
C ILE A 12 -7.16 5.16 10.95
N CYS A 13 -6.66 3.94 10.76
CA CYS A 13 -5.98 3.53 9.53
C CYS A 13 -6.75 2.41 8.81
N VAL A 14 -6.77 2.46 7.48
CA VAL A 14 -7.33 1.40 6.62
C VAL A 14 -6.24 0.90 5.69
N VAL A 15 -5.96 -0.42 5.71
CA VAL A 15 -4.93 -1.06 4.87
C VAL A 15 -5.55 -2.14 4.01
N THR A 16 -5.66 -1.89 2.70
CA THR A 16 -6.14 -2.92 1.77
C THR A 16 -5.06 -3.97 1.52
N GLY A 17 -5.47 -5.26 1.48
CA GLY A 17 -4.49 -6.36 1.37
C GLY A 17 -3.60 -6.49 2.60
N GLY A 18 -4.11 -6.15 3.79
CA GLY A 18 -3.38 -6.09 5.05
C GLY A 18 -3.12 -7.44 5.74
N SER A 19 -3.61 -8.55 5.19
CA SER A 19 -3.48 -9.86 5.85
C SER A 19 -2.10 -10.52 5.71
N ARG A 20 -1.17 -9.95 4.95
CA ARG A 20 0.18 -10.50 4.75
C ARG A 20 1.12 -9.52 4.05
N GLY A 21 2.42 -9.84 4.04
CA GLY A 21 3.46 -9.10 3.31
C GLY A 21 3.47 -7.62 3.66
N LEU A 22 3.69 -6.75 2.66
CA LEU A 22 3.85 -5.31 2.89
C LEU A 22 2.68 -4.68 3.65
N GLY A 23 1.43 -5.12 3.34
CA GLY A 23 0.24 -4.62 4.01
C GLY A 23 0.22 -4.96 5.50
N ALA A 24 0.58 -6.19 5.87
CA ALA A 24 0.67 -6.59 7.27
C ALA A 24 1.81 -5.88 8.00
N PHE A 25 2.97 -5.70 7.36
CA PHE A 25 4.10 -4.96 7.92
C PHE A 25 3.75 -3.49 8.23
N MET A 26 3.03 -2.83 7.30
CA MET A 26 2.58 -1.47 7.53
C MET A 26 1.50 -1.40 8.62
N ALA A 27 0.55 -2.33 8.63
CA ALA A 27 -0.49 -2.41 9.67
C ALA A 27 0.13 -2.60 11.06
N GLN A 28 1.08 -3.53 11.20
CA GLN A 28 1.84 -3.72 12.44
C GLN A 28 2.57 -2.44 12.85
N GLY A 29 3.32 -1.83 11.94
CA GLY A 29 4.05 -0.60 12.23
C GLY A 29 3.15 0.55 12.70
N PHE A 30 1.95 0.70 12.13
CA PHE A 30 0.99 1.71 12.58
C PHE A 30 0.50 1.44 13.99
N LEU A 31 0.19 0.17 14.33
CA LEU A 31 -0.21 -0.22 15.68
C LEU A 31 0.91 0.01 16.70
N GLU A 32 2.13 -0.42 16.41
CA GLU A 32 3.30 -0.19 17.25
C GLU A 32 3.63 1.30 17.44
N ALA A 33 3.34 2.13 16.44
CA ALA A 33 3.49 3.59 16.50
C ALA A 33 2.30 4.29 17.25
N GLY A 34 1.35 3.51 17.78
CA GLY A 34 0.25 3.99 18.63
C GLY A 34 -1.04 4.32 17.90
N ALA A 35 -1.27 3.79 16.69
CA ALA A 35 -2.55 3.96 16.01
C ALA A 35 -3.71 3.48 16.90
N LYS A 36 -4.79 4.27 16.95
CA LYS A 36 -5.99 3.95 17.72
C LYS A 36 -6.64 2.67 17.21
N ARG A 37 -6.67 2.52 15.88
CA ARG A 37 -7.31 1.37 15.22
C ARG A 37 -6.76 1.20 13.80
N VAL A 38 -6.54 -0.05 13.42
CA VAL A 38 -6.17 -0.41 12.05
C VAL A 38 -7.19 -1.39 11.49
N TYR A 39 -7.86 -1.00 10.41
CA TYR A 39 -8.68 -1.89 9.60
C TYR A 39 -7.83 -2.54 8.53
N ILE A 40 -7.85 -3.87 8.44
CA ILE A 40 -7.23 -4.60 7.34
C ILE A 40 -8.26 -5.27 6.46
N THR A 41 -8.01 -5.33 5.14
CA THR A 41 -8.90 -6.08 4.26
C THR A 41 -8.17 -7.19 3.52
N ALA A 42 -8.87 -8.28 3.26
CA ALA A 42 -8.43 -9.37 2.39
C ALA A 42 -9.63 -10.13 1.83
N ARG A 43 -9.44 -10.81 0.69
CA ARG A 43 -10.51 -11.56 0.02
C ARG A 43 -10.95 -12.81 0.79
N LYS A 44 -10.00 -13.51 1.43
CA LYS A 44 -10.27 -14.73 2.19
C LYS A 44 -10.61 -14.35 3.62
N HIS A 45 -11.83 -14.65 4.05
CA HIS A 45 -12.33 -14.32 5.38
C HIS A 45 -11.42 -14.83 6.49
N ASP A 46 -11.19 -16.14 6.54
CA ASP A 46 -10.41 -16.75 7.63
C ASP A 46 -8.99 -16.18 7.72
N ALA A 47 -8.32 -15.99 6.56
CA ALA A 47 -6.99 -15.40 6.53
C ALA A 47 -6.96 -13.92 6.94
N CYS A 48 -8.06 -13.18 6.71
CA CYS A 48 -8.19 -11.79 7.14
C CYS A 48 -8.38 -11.71 8.65
N VAL A 49 -9.26 -12.54 9.19
CA VAL A 49 -9.56 -12.63 10.63
C VAL A 49 -8.31 -13.07 11.40
N SER A 50 -7.69 -14.18 11.00
CA SER A 50 -6.45 -14.66 11.65
C SER A 50 -5.35 -13.61 11.69
N ALA A 51 -5.15 -12.89 10.58
CA ALA A 51 -4.16 -11.82 10.53
C ALA A 51 -4.52 -10.64 11.45
N ALA A 52 -5.80 -10.28 11.56
CA ALA A 52 -6.23 -9.24 12.50
C ALA A 52 -6.04 -9.67 13.96
N GLU A 53 -6.33 -10.94 14.29
CA GLU A 53 -6.06 -11.51 15.62
C GLU A 53 -4.56 -11.47 15.96
N GLU A 54 -3.70 -11.88 15.03
CA GLU A 54 -2.24 -11.81 15.20
C GLU A 54 -1.75 -10.36 15.39
N LEU A 55 -2.25 -9.41 14.60
CA LEU A 55 -1.90 -8.00 14.71
C LEU A 55 -2.44 -7.35 15.98
N SER A 56 -3.51 -7.89 16.56
CA SER A 56 -4.14 -7.33 17.77
C SER A 56 -3.26 -7.43 19.04
N GLN A 57 -2.15 -8.15 18.99
CA GLN A 57 -1.14 -8.09 20.06
C GLN A 57 -0.43 -6.71 20.15
N TYR A 58 -0.46 -5.93 19.07
CA TYR A 58 0.20 -4.61 18.98
C TYR A 58 -0.79 -3.44 19.16
N GLY A 59 -2.10 -3.70 19.09
CA GLY A 59 -3.15 -2.68 19.21
C GLY A 59 -4.46 -3.15 18.57
N GLU A 60 -5.48 -2.29 18.48
CA GLU A 60 -6.78 -2.67 17.94
C GLU A 60 -6.73 -2.87 16.42
N CYS A 61 -6.79 -4.12 15.95
CA CYS A 61 -6.84 -4.49 14.54
C CYS A 61 -8.17 -5.17 14.19
N ILE A 62 -8.85 -4.69 13.15
CA ILE A 62 -10.16 -5.20 12.74
C ILE A 62 -10.11 -5.70 11.30
N ALA A 63 -10.59 -6.92 11.06
CA ALA A 63 -10.73 -7.49 9.74
C ALA A 63 -12.05 -7.07 9.07
N ILE A 64 -11.98 -6.59 7.83
CA ILE A 64 -13.14 -6.43 6.94
C ILE A 64 -12.85 -7.23 5.67
N SER A 65 -13.49 -8.41 5.55
CA SER A 65 -13.26 -9.30 4.41
C SER A 65 -14.01 -8.81 3.18
N GLY A 66 -13.33 -8.79 2.02
CA GLY A 66 -13.94 -8.40 0.76
C GLY A 66 -12.92 -8.33 -0.38
N ASP A 67 -13.41 -8.41 -1.62
CA ASP A 67 -12.59 -8.21 -2.82
C ASP A 67 -12.76 -6.78 -3.34
N VAL A 68 -11.80 -5.93 -2.99
CA VAL A 68 -11.80 -4.52 -3.44
C VAL A 68 -11.62 -4.34 -4.96
N ALA A 69 -11.39 -5.42 -5.72
CA ALA A 69 -11.42 -5.38 -7.17
C ALA A 69 -12.86 -5.37 -7.73
N THR A 70 -13.86 -5.74 -6.93
CA THR A 70 -15.28 -5.74 -7.33
C THR A 70 -15.99 -4.53 -6.75
N SER A 71 -17.04 -4.06 -7.45
CA SER A 71 -17.86 -2.95 -6.97
C SER A 71 -18.55 -3.28 -5.64
N ASP A 72 -19.07 -4.50 -5.52
CA ASP A 72 -19.76 -4.95 -4.30
C ASP A 72 -18.81 -5.05 -3.10
N GLY A 73 -17.61 -5.61 -3.31
CA GLY A 73 -16.61 -5.71 -2.24
C GLY A 73 -16.08 -4.34 -1.79
N LEU A 74 -15.91 -3.40 -2.72
CA LEU A 74 -15.57 -2.02 -2.42
C LEU A 74 -16.70 -1.32 -1.64
N GLN A 75 -17.94 -1.44 -2.10
CA GLN A 75 -19.10 -0.84 -1.44
C GLN A 75 -19.31 -1.42 -0.03
N ASN A 76 -19.13 -2.73 0.15
CA ASN A 76 -19.20 -3.36 1.46
C ASN A 76 -18.14 -2.80 2.42
N LEU A 77 -16.88 -2.67 1.99
CA LEU A 77 -15.82 -2.07 2.79
C LEU A 77 -16.19 -0.63 3.22
N VAL A 78 -16.67 0.17 2.29
CA VAL A 78 -17.10 1.56 2.57
C VAL A 78 -18.24 1.59 3.57
N THR A 79 -19.26 0.75 3.39
CA THR A 79 -20.44 0.67 4.28
C THR A 79 -20.02 0.27 5.71
N GLU A 80 -19.16 -0.74 5.84
CA GLU A 80 -18.63 -1.16 7.14
C GLU A 80 -17.84 -0.05 7.84
N LEU A 81 -16.99 0.68 7.10
CA LEU A 81 -16.21 1.78 7.67
C LEU A 81 -17.12 2.95 8.10
N VAL A 82 -18.07 3.36 7.25
CA VAL A 82 -19.02 4.45 7.56
C VAL A 82 -19.91 4.10 8.77
N SER A 83 -20.24 2.80 8.98
CA SER A 83 -21.04 2.37 10.12
C SER A 83 -20.28 2.39 11.46
N ARG A 84 -18.94 2.42 11.42
CA ARG A 84 -18.06 2.26 12.59
C ARG A 84 -17.31 3.52 12.96
N GLU A 85 -17.03 4.38 11.97
CA GLU A 85 -16.15 5.52 12.15
C GLU A 85 -16.75 6.81 11.57
N ASP A 86 -16.59 7.89 12.31
CA ASP A 86 -16.96 9.24 11.87
C ASP A 86 -15.89 9.85 10.94
N HIS A 87 -14.67 9.34 10.98
CA HIS A 87 -13.55 9.73 10.13
C HIS A 87 -12.52 8.61 9.98
N ILE A 88 -11.65 8.74 8.99
CA ILE A 88 -10.41 7.97 8.87
C ILE A 88 -9.25 8.94 8.62
N ASP A 89 -8.05 8.63 9.15
CA ASP A 89 -6.87 9.48 9.00
C ASP A 89 -5.93 8.96 7.92
N VAL A 90 -5.86 7.64 7.74
CA VAL A 90 -4.92 7.00 6.81
C VAL A 90 -5.61 5.94 5.97
N LEU A 91 -5.44 6.04 4.65
CA LEU A 91 -5.80 5.01 3.68
C LEU A 91 -4.56 4.47 2.97
N VAL A 92 -4.27 3.17 3.11
CA VAL A 92 -3.21 2.50 2.35
C VAL A 92 -3.82 1.63 1.26
N ASN A 93 -3.68 2.05 0.01
CA ASN A 93 -4.03 1.29 -1.18
C ASN A 93 -2.88 0.32 -1.49
N ASN A 94 -2.85 -0.83 -0.79
CA ASN A 94 -1.81 -1.84 -0.92
C ASN A 94 -2.27 -3.10 -1.67
N ALA A 95 -3.55 -3.43 -1.67
CA ALA A 95 -4.05 -4.59 -2.42
C ALA A 95 -3.58 -4.53 -3.89
N GLY A 96 -2.96 -5.61 -4.35
CA GLY A 96 -2.39 -5.66 -5.68
C GLY A 96 -2.23 -7.08 -6.21
N ALA A 97 -2.12 -7.20 -7.52
CA ALA A 97 -1.84 -8.43 -8.24
C ALA A 97 -0.84 -8.19 -9.37
N GLY A 98 -0.15 -9.24 -9.75
CA GLY A 98 0.64 -9.30 -10.96
C GLY A 98 0.13 -10.40 -11.88
N TRP A 99 0.52 -10.32 -13.15
CA TRP A 99 0.35 -11.36 -14.15
C TRP A 99 1.58 -11.37 -15.05
N GLY A 100 2.13 -12.56 -15.27
CA GLY A 100 3.28 -12.77 -16.15
C GLY A 100 2.90 -13.67 -17.33
N ALA A 101 3.24 -13.26 -18.54
CA ALA A 101 3.16 -14.07 -19.75
C ALA A 101 4.03 -13.44 -20.84
N PRO A 102 4.59 -14.24 -21.79
CA PRO A 102 5.32 -13.72 -22.94
C PRO A 102 4.50 -12.73 -23.77
N PHE A 103 5.15 -11.74 -24.39
CA PHE A 103 4.49 -10.66 -25.16
C PHE A 103 3.46 -11.20 -26.18
N GLY A 104 3.78 -12.23 -26.94
CA GLY A 104 2.86 -12.80 -27.93
C GLY A 104 1.73 -13.68 -27.39
N GLN A 105 1.66 -13.89 -26.06
CA GLN A 105 0.71 -14.81 -25.41
C GLN A 105 0.07 -14.17 -24.17
N PHE A 106 0.18 -12.85 -24.00
CA PHE A 106 -0.35 -12.16 -22.82
C PHE A 106 -1.89 -12.14 -22.88
N PRO A 107 -2.60 -12.74 -21.88
CA PRO A 107 -4.04 -12.88 -21.95
C PRO A 107 -4.76 -11.61 -21.44
N GLU A 108 -5.85 -11.23 -22.11
CA GLU A 108 -6.66 -10.05 -21.76
C GLU A 108 -7.16 -10.09 -20.31
N HIS A 109 -7.64 -11.24 -19.84
CA HIS A 109 -8.11 -11.39 -18.46
C HIS A 109 -7.01 -11.15 -17.40
N GLY A 110 -5.75 -11.47 -17.72
CA GLY A 110 -4.59 -11.17 -16.87
C GLY A 110 -4.29 -9.67 -16.82
N TRP A 111 -4.47 -9.00 -17.96
CA TRP A 111 -4.38 -7.55 -18.07
C TRP A 111 -5.45 -6.87 -17.21
N ASP A 112 -6.73 -7.21 -17.43
CA ASP A 112 -7.87 -6.61 -16.74
C ASP A 112 -7.81 -6.81 -15.23
N LYS A 113 -7.45 -8.02 -14.78
CA LYS A 113 -7.27 -8.32 -13.37
C LYS A 113 -6.24 -7.38 -12.72
N THR A 114 -5.11 -7.18 -13.37
CA THR A 114 -4.02 -6.36 -12.86
C THR A 114 -4.40 -4.88 -12.84
N MET A 115 -4.92 -4.36 -13.95
CA MET A 115 -5.34 -2.97 -14.07
C MET A 115 -6.49 -2.64 -13.12
N THR A 116 -7.47 -3.53 -12.99
CA THR A 116 -8.62 -3.32 -12.11
C THR A 116 -8.15 -3.20 -10.66
N LEU A 117 -7.36 -4.15 -10.16
CA LEU A 117 -6.98 -4.14 -8.75
C LEU A 117 -5.93 -3.06 -8.43
N ASN A 118 -4.94 -2.84 -9.31
CA ASN A 118 -3.80 -1.97 -9.00
C ASN A 118 -4.04 -0.50 -9.29
N THR A 119 -5.06 -0.16 -10.11
CA THR A 119 -5.26 1.22 -10.58
C THR A 119 -6.71 1.68 -10.42
N LYS A 120 -7.69 0.94 -10.95
CA LYS A 120 -9.10 1.30 -10.87
C LYS A 120 -9.62 1.26 -9.43
N SER A 121 -9.36 0.18 -8.70
CA SER A 121 -9.79 0.00 -7.31
C SER A 121 -9.28 1.11 -6.38
N PRO A 122 -7.98 1.48 -6.36
CA PRO A 122 -7.48 2.60 -5.56
C PRO A 122 -8.18 3.93 -5.85
N PHE A 123 -8.49 4.22 -7.10
CA PHE A 123 -9.21 5.44 -7.47
C PHE A 123 -10.61 5.46 -6.86
N PHE A 124 -11.42 4.43 -7.13
CA PHE A 124 -12.80 4.40 -6.65
C PHE A 124 -12.93 4.24 -5.14
N LEU A 125 -12.00 3.52 -4.49
CA LEU A 125 -11.96 3.44 -3.04
C LEU A 125 -11.61 4.79 -2.41
N THR A 126 -10.61 5.49 -2.95
CA THR A 126 -10.26 6.85 -2.52
C THR A 126 -11.44 7.80 -2.67
N GLN A 127 -12.13 7.76 -3.82
CA GLN A 127 -13.32 8.58 -4.07
C GLN A 127 -14.42 8.29 -3.06
N ALA A 128 -14.72 7.04 -2.79
CA ALA A 128 -15.79 6.64 -1.88
C ALA A 128 -15.46 6.96 -0.42
N LEU A 129 -14.18 6.88 -0.01
CA LEU A 129 -13.73 7.20 1.35
C LEU A 129 -13.35 8.68 1.54
N ALA A 130 -13.35 9.50 0.48
CA ALA A 130 -13.02 10.92 0.57
C ALA A 130 -13.85 11.69 1.65
N PRO A 131 -15.15 11.44 1.85
CA PRO A 131 -15.90 12.07 2.93
C PRO A 131 -15.33 11.77 4.33
N LEU A 132 -14.99 10.51 4.63
CA LEU A 132 -14.40 10.13 5.91
C LEU A 132 -12.98 10.69 6.09
N LEU A 133 -12.17 10.73 5.01
CA LEU A 133 -10.83 11.34 5.03
C LEU A 133 -10.89 12.85 5.30
N LYS A 134 -11.88 13.54 4.75
CA LYS A 134 -12.09 14.99 4.95
C LYS A 134 -12.63 15.33 6.34
N ALA A 135 -13.37 14.44 6.97
CA ALA A 135 -14.16 14.74 8.16
C ALA A 135 -13.33 15.28 9.35
N ASN A 136 -12.08 14.82 9.50
CA ASN A 136 -11.15 15.28 10.56
C ASN A 136 -9.90 15.96 10.01
N ALA A 137 -9.77 16.10 8.68
CA ALA A 137 -8.61 16.70 8.04
C ALA A 137 -8.61 18.23 8.17
N ARG A 138 -7.49 18.79 8.60
CA ARG A 138 -7.26 20.22 8.76
C ARG A 138 -5.75 20.52 8.68
N ALA A 139 -5.38 21.79 8.65
CA ALA A 139 -4.00 22.23 8.42
C ALA A 139 -2.99 21.65 9.43
N ASP A 140 -3.37 21.45 10.68
CA ASP A 140 -2.55 20.89 11.75
C ASP A 140 -2.77 19.38 11.99
N ASN A 141 -3.71 18.77 11.29
CA ASN A 141 -4.01 17.34 11.34
C ASN A 141 -4.42 16.82 9.97
N THR A 142 -3.44 16.65 9.07
CA THR A 142 -3.73 16.20 7.71
C THR A 142 -4.06 14.71 7.64
N ALA A 143 -5.01 14.33 6.78
CA ALA A 143 -5.19 12.94 6.40
C ALA A 143 -4.13 12.50 5.36
N SER A 144 -3.89 11.19 5.27
CA SER A 144 -2.86 10.63 4.39
C SER A 144 -3.38 9.46 3.56
N ILE A 145 -3.15 9.51 2.25
CA ILE A 145 -3.36 8.38 1.33
C ILE A 145 -1.99 7.90 0.89
N ILE A 146 -1.72 6.60 1.07
CA ILE A 146 -0.49 5.95 0.67
C ILE A 146 -0.83 4.89 -0.39
N ASN A 147 -0.38 5.10 -1.60
CA ASN A 147 -0.53 4.15 -2.69
C ASN A 147 0.71 3.25 -2.77
N ILE A 148 0.55 1.94 -2.85
CA ILE A 148 1.68 1.04 -3.04
C ILE A 148 1.92 0.84 -4.53
N GLY A 149 2.94 1.56 -5.02
CA GLY A 149 3.50 1.45 -6.36
C GLY A 149 4.43 0.25 -6.51
N SER A 150 5.48 0.46 -7.27
CA SER A 150 6.63 -0.44 -7.44
C SER A 150 7.72 0.28 -8.22
N ILE A 151 8.98 -0.07 -8.03
CA ILE A 151 10.05 0.36 -8.94
C ILE A 151 9.79 -0.08 -10.38
N ALA A 152 9.04 -1.16 -10.63
CA ALA A 152 8.62 -1.58 -11.96
C ALA A 152 7.74 -0.53 -12.70
N GLY A 153 7.16 0.43 -11.98
CA GLY A 153 6.46 1.57 -12.57
C GLY A 153 7.35 2.80 -12.81
N MET A 154 8.64 2.73 -12.43
CA MET A 154 9.61 3.82 -12.56
C MET A 154 10.68 3.54 -13.64
N VAL A 155 11.08 2.28 -13.76
CA VAL A 155 12.11 1.83 -14.69
C VAL A 155 11.57 0.81 -15.68
N GLY A 156 12.04 0.86 -16.92
CA GLY A 156 11.65 -0.09 -17.96
C GLY A 156 12.54 -1.32 -17.93
N HIS A 157 11.99 -2.47 -17.52
CA HIS A 157 12.65 -3.77 -17.65
C HIS A 157 11.90 -4.64 -18.66
N ALA A 158 12.64 -5.38 -19.45
CA ALA A 158 12.09 -6.40 -20.35
C ALA A 158 11.72 -7.65 -19.54
N VAL A 159 10.61 -7.59 -18.81
CA VAL A 159 10.04 -8.71 -18.06
C VAL A 159 8.61 -8.98 -18.51
N ASP A 160 8.19 -10.23 -18.47
CA ASP A 160 6.87 -10.69 -18.94
C ASP A 160 5.68 -10.24 -18.05
N ASN A 161 5.77 -9.07 -17.42
CA ASN A 161 4.76 -8.54 -16.51
C ASN A 161 4.18 -7.19 -16.96
N PHE A 162 3.91 -7.04 -18.26
CA PHE A 162 3.51 -5.77 -18.91
C PHE A 162 2.40 -5.02 -18.17
N SER A 163 1.27 -5.68 -17.88
CA SER A 163 0.15 -5.03 -17.19
C SER A 163 0.52 -4.59 -15.77
N TYR A 164 1.41 -5.32 -15.08
CA TYR A 164 1.87 -4.93 -13.76
C TYR A 164 2.68 -3.63 -13.80
N ALA A 165 3.71 -3.56 -14.64
CA ALA A 165 4.54 -2.35 -14.76
C ALA A 165 3.71 -1.14 -15.16
N ILE A 166 2.82 -1.29 -16.15
CA ILE A 166 1.90 -0.23 -16.60
C ILE A 166 0.96 0.19 -15.46
N SER A 167 0.37 -0.76 -14.71
CA SER A 167 -0.50 -0.42 -13.58
C SER A 167 0.24 0.32 -12.46
N LYS A 168 1.52 -0.04 -12.22
CA LYS A 168 2.34 0.64 -11.21
C LYS A 168 2.81 2.03 -11.66
N ALA A 169 3.06 2.26 -12.94
CA ALA A 169 3.22 3.60 -13.50
C ALA A 169 1.90 4.39 -13.41
N GLY A 170 0.76 3.75 -13.68
CA GLY A 170 -0.58 4.32 -13.55
C GLY A 170 -0.88 4.81 -12.14
N ILE A 171 -0.59 4.01 -11.10
CA ILE A 171 -0.83 4.42 -9.71
C ILE A 171 0.12 5.55 -9.28
N HIS A 172 1.34 5.63 -9.82
CA HIS A 172 2.25 6.76 -9.60
C HIS A 172 1.67 8.05 -10.18
N GLN A 173 1.11 8.00 -11.39
CA GLN A 173 0.46 9.16 -11.99
C GLN A 173 -0.83 9.53 -11.26
N LEU A 174 -1.64 8.55 -10.86
CA LEU A 174 -2.83 8.78 -10.04
C LEU A 174 -2.48 9.47 -8.71
N THR A 175 -1.38 9.10 -8.08
CA THR A 175 -0.87 9.74 -6.86
C THR A 175 -0.65 11.25 -7.07
N ARG A 176 -0.01 11.66 -8.18
CA ARG A 176 0.23 13.06 -8.49
C ARG A 176 -1.07 13.82 -8.75
N ILE A 177 -1.99 13.23 -9.52
CA ILE A 177 -3.29 13.85 -9.81
C ILE A 177 -4.11 14.04 -8.54
N LEU A 178 -4.26 12.98 -7.73
CA LEU A 178 -5.04 13.06 -6.50
C LEU A 178 -4.40 13.98 -5.46
N SER A 179 -3.07 14.07 -5.42
CA SER A 179 -2.38 14.99 -4.51
C SER A 179 -2.73 16.45 -4.79
N ALA A 180 -2.78 16.84 -6.07
CA ALA A 180 -3.17 18.19 -6.47
C ALA A 180 -4.66 18.48 -6.18
N GLU A 181 -5.54 17.51 -6.43
CA GLU A 181 -6.99 17.66 -6.23
C GLU A 181 -7.36 17.75 -4.75
N LEU A 182 -6.75 16.90 -3.90
CA LEU A 182 -7.15 16.73 -2.50
C LEU A 182 -6.35 17.61 -1.51
N ALA A 183 -5.29 18.29 -1.94
CA ALA A 183 -4.46 19.13 -1.06
C ALA A 183 -5.27 20.26 -0.39
N LYS A 184 -6.24 20.85 -1.10
CA LYS A 184 -7.15 21.88 -0.58
C LYS A 184 -8.02 21.39 0.58
N ASP A 185 -8.25 20.08 0.66
CA ASP A 185 -9.02 19.39 1.70
C ASP A 185 -8.10 18.84 2.81
N HIS A 186 -6.84 19.27 2.87
CA HIS A 186 -5.83 18.81 3.82
C HIS A 186 -5.56 17.29 3.75
N ILE A 187 -5.72 16.68 2.59
CA ILE A 187 -5.42 15.27 2.35
C ILE A 187 -4.14 15.18 1.51
N ARG A 188 -3.14 14.52 2.03
CA ARG A 188 -1.87 14.24 1.34
C ARG A 188 -1.97 12.89 0.61
N VAL A 189 -1.45 12.82 -0.60
CA VAL A 189 -1.42 11.59 -1.38
C VAL A 189 0.00 11.33 -1.84
N ASN A 190 0.59 10.21 -1.41
CA ASN A 190 1.93 9.80 -1.79
C ASN A 190 1.93 8.33 -2.21
N ALA A 191 2.99 7.92 -2.89
CA ALA A 191 3.22 6.51 -3.20
C ALA A 191 4.54 6.04 -2.60
N ILE A 192 4.55 4.80 -2.13
CA ILE A 192 5.78 4.04 -1.87
C ILE A 192 5.99 3.14 -3.08
N ALA A 193 7.21 3.10 -3.61
CA ALA A 193 7.61 2.24 -4.71
C ALA A 193 8.60 1.17 -4.20
N PRO A 194 8.11 0.01 -3.71
CA PRO A 194 8.97 -1.03 -3.19
C PRO A 194 9.81 -1.69 -4.29
N GLY A 195 11.04 -2.05 -3.94
CA GLY A 195 11.85 -3.02 -4.67
C GLY A 195 11.55 -4.46 -4.25
N ARG A 196 12.59 -5.24 -3.98
CA ARG A 196 12.48 -6.64 -3.54
C ARG A 196 12.24 -6.72 -2.03
N PHE A 197 11.13 -7.37 -1.68
CA PHE A 197 10.75 -7.69 -0.31
C PHE A 197 10.32 -9.16 -0.24
N TYR A 198 10.48 -9.79 0.92
CA TYR A 198 9.92 -11.10 1.17
C TYR A 198 8.38 -11.02 1.12
N SER A 199 7.79 -11.78 0.20
CA SER A 199 6.35 -11.87 0.02
C SER A 199 5.99 -13.16 -0.69
N LYS A 200 4.72 -13.54 -0.67
CA LYS A 200 4.26 -14.69 -1.47
C LYS A 200 4.53 -14.55 -2.98
N MET A 201 4.65 -13.33 -3.47
CA MET A 201 4.95 -13.05 -4.88
C MET A 201 6.42 -13.36 -5.22
N THR A 202 7.31 -13.32 -4.23
CA THR A 202 8.76 -13.51 -4.38
C THR A 202 9.24 -14.82 -3.73
N GLU A 203 8.35 -15.60 -3.12
CA GLU A 203 8.66 -16.84 -2.41
C GLU A 203 9.40 -17.86 -3.28
N PHE A 204 9.08 -17.93 -4.58
CA PHE A 204 9.73 -18.82 -5.53
C PHE A 204 11.24 -18.54 -5.70
N LEU A 205 11.68 -17.30 -5.52
CA LEU A 205 13.10 -16.94 -5.57
C LEU A 205 13.87 -17.40 -4.33
N SER A 206 13.20 -17.50 -3.18
CA SER A 206 13.84 -17.94 -1.94
C SER A 206 14.06 -19.47 -1.85
N THR A 207 13.47 -20.24 -2.77
CA THR A 207 13.64 -21.71 -2.84
C THR A 207 14.86 -22.15 -3.64
N ASP A 208 15.45 -21.27 -4.46
CA ASP A 208 16.68 -21.49 -5.22
C ASP A 208 17.77 -20.54 -4.70
N GLN A 209 18.73 -21.09 -3.95
CA GLN A 209 19.79 -20.32 -3.32
C GLN A 209 20.66 -19.59 -4.34
N ALA A 210 20.95 -20.19 -5.49
CA ALA A 210 21.79 -19.58 -6.51
C ALA A 210 21.07 -18.41 -7.20
N ALA A 211 19.78 -18.59 -7.55
CA ALA A 211 18.95 -17.53 -8.11
C ALA A 211 18.75 -16.38 -7.09
N PHE A 212 18.62 -16.71 -5.81
CA PHE A 212 18.52 -15.70 -4.76
C PHE A 212 19.81 -14.87 -4.62
N GLU A 213 20.97 -15.53 -4.61
CA GLU A 213 22.27 -14.84 -4.55
C GLU A 213 22.52 -13.96 -5.77
N GLU A 214 22.14 -14.43 -6.98
CA GLU A 214 22.20 -13.64 -8.20
C GLU A 214 21.29 -12.40 -8.11
N GLU A 215 20.06 -12.57 -7.66
CA GLU A 215 19.12 -11.45 -7.43
C GLU A 215 19.70 -10.43 -6.46
N LEU A 216 20.36 -10.85 -5.37
CA LEU A 216 21.00 -9.94 -4.42
C LEU A 216 22.11 -9.09 -5.07
N GLN A 217 22.79 -9.60 -6.11
CA GLN A 217 23.80 -8.82 -6.84
C GLN A 217 23.20 -7.66 -7.63
N THR A 218 21.92 -7.72 -7.97
CA THR A 218 21.22 -6.62 -8.66
C THR A 218 20.80 -5.47 -7.72
N ILE A 219 20.84 -5.70 -6.41
CA ILE A 219 20.45 -4.72 -5.39
C ILE A 219 21.72 -4.08 -4.82
N PRO A 220 21.96 -2.76 -4.94
CA PRO A 220 23.14 -2.10 -4.39
C PRO A 220 23.40 -2.38 -2.91
N MET A 221 22.34 -2.39 -2.07
CA MET A 221 22.44 -2.70 -0.64
C MET A 221 22.60 -4.20 -0.32
N ARG A 222 22.63 -5.09 -1.33
CA ARG A 222 22.88 -6.54 -1.20
C ARG A 222 21.98 -7.27 -0.22
N ARG A 223 20.78 -6.76 -0.01
CA ARG A 223 19.74 -7.42 0.79
C ARG A 223 18.35 -7.10 0.23
N TRP A 224 17.39 -7.93 0.53
CA TRP A 224 15.98 -7.60 0.36
C TRP A 224 15.51 -6.66 1.47
N GLY A 225 14.42 -5.94 1.19
CA GLY A 225 13.75 -5.12 2.19
C GLY A 225 13.04 -5.98 3.24
N GLU A 226 13.04 -5.49 4.46
CA GLU A 226 12.42 -6.08 5.63
C GLU A 226 11.17 -5.30 6.07
N ALA A 227 10.43 -5.83 7.04
CA ALA A 227 9.22 -5.21 7.56
C ALA A 227 9.45 -3.76 8.02
N THR A 228 10.56 -3.51 8.70
CA THR A 228 10.93 -2.19 9.21
C THR A 228 11.25 -1.18 8.12
N ASP A 229 11.78 -1.61 6.96
CA ASP A 229 12.09 -0.73 5.84
C ASP A 229 10.82 -0.11 5.24
N ILE A 230 9.75 -0.88 5.11
CA ILE A 230 8.48 -0.40 4.55
C ILE A 230 7.62 0.31 5.61
N ALA A 231 7.57 -0.23 6.83
CA ALA A 231 6.80 0.35 7.93
C ALA A 231 7.30 1.74 8.29
N GLY A 232 8.62 1.94 8.37
CA GLY A 232 9.22 3.25 8.69
C GLY A 232 8.81 4.36 7.72
N VAL A 233 8.83 4.08 6.40
CA VAL A 233 8.40 5.04 5.38
C VAL A 233 6.88 5.25 5.44
N ALA A 234 6.09 4.20 5.67
CA ALA A 234 4.65 4.32 5.82
C ALA A 234 4.26 5.16 7.03
N ILE A 235 4.91 4.97 8.20
CA ILE A 235 4.73 5.79 9.40
C ILE A 235 5.12 7.25 9.11
N MET A 236 6.26 7.49 8.48
CA MET A 236 6.66 8.85 8.10
C MET A 236 5.58 9.54 7.27
N LEU A 237 5.05 8.88 6.25
CA LEU A 237 4.02 9.45 5.37
C LEU A 237 2.66 9.60 6.06
N ALA A 238 2.34 8.77 7.04
CA ALA A 238 1.06 8.79 7.76
C ALA A 238 1.05 9.77 8.95
N SER A 239 2.20 10.02 9.55
CA SER A 239 2.38 10.83 10.77
C SER A 239 2.62 12.31 10.49
N PRO A 240 2.75 13.15 11.54
CA PRO A 240 3.15 14.56 11.41
C PRO A 240 4.49 14.77 10.71
N ALA A 241 5.43 13.80 10.73
CA ALA A 241 6.70 13.88 10.03
C ALA A 241 6.54 14.10 8.51
N GLY A 242 5.46 13.57 7.93
CA GLY A 242 5.13 13.74 6.52
C GLY A 242 4.16 14.87 6.22
N ALA A 243 3.81 15.73 7.17
CA ALA A 243 2.72 16.71 7.04
C ALA A 243 2.83 17.66 5.82
N PHE A 244 4.04 17.87 5.32
CA PHE A 244 4.29 18.73 4.15
C PHE A 244 4.76 17.95 2.90
N ILE A 245 4.56 16.62 2.89
CA ILE A 245 4.92 15.74 1.77
C ILE A 245 3.64 15.29 1.06
N THR A 246 3.47 15.68 -0.20
CA THR A 246 2.36 15.22 -1.06
C THR A 246 2.80 15.13 -2.52
N GLY A 247 2.20 14.22 -3.29
CA GLY A 247 2.50 13.99 -4.70
C GLY A 247 3.80 13.22 -4.97
N GLN A 248 4.46 12.69 -3.93
CA GLN A 248 5.75 12.05 -4.08
C GLN A 248 5.62 10.55 -4.31
N ILE A 249 6.58 10.01 -5.06
CA ILE A 249 6.81 8.57 -5.23
C ILE A 249 8.14 8.27 -4.58
N ILE A 250 8.13 7.51 -3.49
CA ILE A 250 9.33 7.23 -2.68
C ILE A 250 9.79 5.80 -2.93
N PRO A 251 10.91 5.58 -3.62
CA PRO A 251 11.50 4.25 -3.76
C PRO A 251 11.97 3.72 -2.40
N VAL A 252 11.66 2.43 -2.13
CA VAL A 252 12.19 1.69 -0.99
C VAL A 252 12.72 0.37 -1.55
N ASP A 253 13.93 0.41 -2.10
CA ASP A 253 14.41 -0.59 -3.04
C ASP A 253 15.90 -0.95 -2.93
N GLY A 254 16.57 -0.45 -1.89
CA GLY A 254 18.00 -0.68 -1.67
C GLY A 254 18.91 -0.10 -2.77
N GLY A 255 18.39 0.89 -3.53
CA GLY A 255 19.11 1.56 -4.60
C GLY A 255 18.92 0.95 -5.99
N THR A 256 18.04 -0.05 -6.14
CA THR A 256 17.85 -0.77 -7.41
C THR A 256 17.44 0.17 -8.55
N SER A 257 16.54 1.13 -8.31
CA SER A 257 16.02 2.02 -9.36
C SER A 257 16.98 3.12 -9.81
N VAL A 258 18.12 3.31 -9.13
CA VAL A 258 19.10 4.33 -9.51
C VAL A 258 20.29 3.77 -10.30
N VAL A 259 20.40 2.45 -10.42
CA VAL A 259 21.47 1.76 -11.17
C VAL A 259 20.96 1.02 -12.39
N ASN A 260 19.66 1.03 -12.65
CA ASN A 260 18.98 0.38 -13.78
C ASN A 260 18.30 1.41 -14.68
#